data_47125dd11516c9cceaa4647ca2a41f52
#
_entry.id   47125dd11516c9cceaa4647ca2a41f52
#
_cell.length_a   1.000
_cell.length_b   1.000
_cell.length_c   1.000
_cell.angle_alpha   90.00
_cell.angle_beta   90.00
_cell.angle_gamma   90.00
#
_symmetry.space_group_name_H-M   'P 1'
#
loop_
_entity.id
_entity.type
_entity.pdbx_description
1 polymer ?
#
loop_
_entity_poly.entity_id
_entity_poly.type
_entity_poly.pdbx_seq_one_letter_code
_entity_poly.pdbx_strand_id
1 'polypeptide(L)'
;MPLLFSGLSKSLKFGSSQLDFACLMTYNSRIKSKYMTALKKQDKEELKSNYINRELSWLKFNDRVLLEAQNIENPLYERVKFLSIAGSNLDEFFMVRVAGLYSQIKQEVDSLSSDGLTPEEQMEMVINDTKNLLNKQNTIFNNLSNQLKRNNILLTKPENLNTKEKKKLLEIFNEEIYPLLTPSAIDPSHPFPFIINQGRALVMKLKKKKKKRILNSIIVIPKALSRFIEIDGGKSFKKFLVLDDVIGYFASEIFPDHL
;
A
#
# COMPACT_ATOMS: atom_id res chain seq x y z
N MET A 1 0.39 9.19 1.44
CA MET A 1 -1.04 8.86 1.47
C MET A 1 -1.21 7.41 1.08
N PRO A 2 -1.83 6.56 1.89
CA PRO A 2 -1.83 5.11 1.69
C PRO A 2 -2.89 4.66 0.68
N LEU A 3 -2.88 5.17 -0.54
CA LEU A 3 -3.66 4.61 -1.65
C LEU A 3 -3.05 3.32 -2.22
N LEU A 4 -1.93 2.86 -1.63
CA LEU A 4 -1.28 1.60 -2.01
C LEU A 4 -2.13 0.36 -1.70
N PHE A 5 -3.15 0.48 -0.85
CA PHE A 5 -3.89 -0.69 -0.38
C PHE A 5 -5.34 -0.78 -0.87
N SER A 6 -5.86 0.20 -1.61
CA SER A 6 -7.21 0.09 -2.18
C SER A 6 -7.33 -0.96 -3.31
N GLY A 7 -6.20 -1.49 -3.78
CA GLY A 7 -6.14 -2.60 -4.74
C GLY A 7 -6.03 -4.00 -4.14
N LEU A 8 -5.88 -4.13 -2.81
CA LEU A 8 -5.66 -5.41 -2.14
C LEU A 8 -6.88 -6.35 -2.12
N SER A 9 -8.07 -5.88 -2.49
CA SER A 9 -9.25 -6.75 -2.58
C SER A 9 -9.40 -7.48 -3.92
N LYS A 10 -8.66 -7.08 -4.98
CA LYS A 10 -8.72 -7.76 -6.28
C LYS A 10 -7.35 -7.70 -6.97
N SER A 11 -6.57 -8.78 -6.84
CA SER A 11 -5.37 -9.09 -7.63
C SER A 11 -4.03 -8.50 -7.17
N LEU A 12 -3.53 -8.93 -6.03
CA LEU A 12 -2.10 -9.09 -5.81
C LEU A 12 -1.74 -10.56 -6.08
N LYS A 13 -1.76 -10.96 -7.35
CA LYS A 13 -1.01 -12.11 -7.83
C LYS A 13 0.36 -11.62 -8.28
N PHE A 14 1.26 -11.43 -7.34
CA PHE A 14 2.68 -11.31 -7.63
C PHE A 14 3.23 -12.72 -7.90
N GLY A 15 3.93 -12.89 -9.03
CA GLY A 15 4.71 -14.10 -9.27
C GLY A 15 5.87 -14.22 -8.28
N SER A 16 6.32 -15.39 -8.04
CA SER A 16 7.38 -16.05 -7.25
C SER A 16 8.38 -15.24 -6.37
N SER A 17 8.28 -13.95 -6.27
CA SER A 17 8.91 -13.11 -5.24
C SER A 17 7.87 -12.48 -4.31
N GLN A 18 6.65 -13.01 -4.38
CA GLN A 18 5.73 -12.81 -3.28
C GLN A 18 6.49 -13.23 -2.03
N LEU A 19 6.75 -12.27 -1.18
CA LEU A 19 6.60 -12.53 0.23
C LEU A 19 5.18 -13.09 0.35
N ASP A 20 5.07 -14.39 0.15
CA ASP A 20 3.80 -15.08 0.07
C ASP A 20 3.10 -14.88 1.40
N PHE A 21 2.15 -13.97 1.43
CA PHE A 21 1.17 -13.89 2.52
C PHE A 21 0.52 -15.29 2.71
N ALA A 22 0.42 -16.07 1.64
CA ALA A 22 0.03 -17.47 1.68
C ALA A 22 1.13 -18.37 2.27
N CYS A 23 2.42 -18.11 2.03
CA CYS A 23 3.53 -18.85 2.63
C CYS A 23 3.62 -18.59 4.13
N LEU A 24 3.37 -17.37 4.62
CA LEU A 24 3.22 -17.07 6.04
C LEU A 24 2.04 -17.85 6.69
N MET A 25 0.98 -18.12 5.94
CA MET A 25 -0.20 -18.86 6.45
C MET A 25 0.01 -20.38 6.44
N THR A 26 0.78 -20.94 5.51
CA THR A 26 1.04 -22.39 5.43
C THR A 26 2.22 -22.85 6.32
N TYR A 27 3.14 -21.93 6.68
CA TYR A 27 4.22 -22.20 7.63
C TYR A 27 3.71 -22.50 9.05
N ASN A 28 2.51 -22.05 9.36
CA ASN A 28 1.89 -22.17 10.69
C ASN A 28 1.56 -23.59 11.16
N SER A 29 1.50 -24.60 10.29
CA SER A 29 1.08 -25.96 10.70
C SER A 29 2.23 -26.83 11.24
N ARG A 30 3.48 -26.56 10.89
CA ARG A 30 4.64 -27.36 11.31
C ARG A 30 5.32 -26.86 12.58
N ILE A 31 5.26 -25.58 12.88
CA ILE A 31 5.94 -24.98 14.04
C ILE A 31 5.12 -25.08 15.33
N LYS A 32 3.79 -25.14 15.24
CA LYS A 32 2.90 -25.29 16.41
C LYS A 32 3.26 -26.47 17.34
N SER A 33 3.91 -27.52 16.82
CA SER A 33 4.23 -28.72 17.58
C SER A 33 5.53 -28.61 18.41
N LYS A 34 6.51 -27.79 18.02
CA LYS A 34 7.86 -27.84 18.60
C LYS A 34 8.09 -26.89 19.78
N TYR A 35 7.33 -25.78 19.85
CA TYR A 35 7.57 -24.69 20.80
C TYR A 35 6.59 -24.58 21.97
N MET A 36 5.46 -25.30 21.94
CA MET A 36 4.47 -25.29 23.03
C MET A 36 4.93 -25.97 24.32
N THR A 37 6.09 -26.65 24.30
CA THR A 37 6.56 -27.47 25.41
C THR A 37 7.56 -26.75 26.34
N ALA A 38 8.14 -25.60 25.97
CA ALA A 38 9.27 -25.00 26.68
C ALA A 38 8.89 -24.07 27.85
N LEU A 39 7.70 -23.48 27.84
CA LEU A 39 7.20 -22.71 28.99
C LEU A 39 5.96 -23.38 29.57
N LYS A 40 5.95 -23.58 30.86
CA LYS A 40 4.72 -23.99 31.55
C LYS A 40 3.64 -22.99 31.17
N LYS A 41 2.47 -23.48 30.81
CA LYS A 41 1.33 -22.68 30.34
C LYS A 41 1.00 -21.52 31.29
N GLN A 42 1.27 -21.73 32.59
CA GLN A 42 1.05 -20.77 33.66
C GLN A 42 1.99 -19.56 33.59
N ASP A 43 3.30 -19.77 33.29
CA ASP A 43 4.29 -18.68 33.19
C ASP A 43 3.99 -17.79 31.97
N LYS A 44 3.53 -18.37 30.87
CA LYS A 44 3.16 -17.65 29.65
C LYS A 44 1.89 -16.79 29.83
N GLU A 45 0.92 -17.29 30.59
CA GLU A 45 -0.30 -16.53 30.91
C GLU A 45 0.00 -15.36 31.87
N GLU A 46 0.88 -15.54 32.83
CA GLU A 46 1.35 -14.47 33.72
C GLU A 46 2.10 -13.37 32.97
N LEU A 47 3.00 -13.71 32.07
CA LEU A 47 3.69 -12.74 31.21
C LEU A 47 2.69 -11.94 30.35
N LYS A 48 1.70 -12.61 29.75
CA LYS A 48 0.64 -11.94 28.96
C LYS A 48 -0.22 -10.98 29.78
N SER A 49 -0.41 -11.24 31.07
CA SER A 49 -1.22 -10.37 31.94
C SER A 49 -0.45 -9.13 32.39
N ASN A 50 0.87 -9.20 32.53
CA ASN A 50 1.70 -8.15 33.12
C ASN A 50 2.29 -7.17 32.11
N TYR A 51 2.38 -7.56 30.84
CA TYR A 51 3.02 -6.75 29.79
C TYR A 51 2.12 -6.55 28.58
N ILE A 52 2.21 -5.38 27.97
CA ILE A 52 1.56 -5.06 26.70
C ILE A 52 2.56 -5.27 25.57
N ASN A 53 2.17 -6.00 24.53
CA ASN A 53 3.00 -6.14 23.35
C ASN A 53 3.34 -4.78 22.73
N ARG A 54 4.62 -4.56 22.50
CA ARG A 54 5.13 -3.28 22.01
C ARG A 54 4.60 -2.93 20.61
N GLU A 55 4.51 -3.91 19.71
CA GLU A 55 4.08 -3.69 18.33
C GLU A 55 2.57 -3.43 18.26
N LEU A 56 1.78 -4.17 19.04
CA LEU A 56 0.34 -3.93 19.14
C LEU A 56 0.02 -2.59 19.82
N SER A 57 0.80 -2.21 20.85
CA SER A 57 0.69 -0.90 21.48
C SER A 57 0.95 0.23 20.48
N TRP A 58 1.93 0.05 19.58
CA TRP A 58 2.22 1.01 18.53
C TRP A 58 1.07 1.14 17.52
N LEU A 59 0.45 0.02 17.11
CA LEU A 59 -0.73 0.05 16.25
C LEU A 59 -1.91 0.78 16.90
N LYS A 60 -2.13 0.58 18.20
CA LYS A 60 -3.14 1.34 18.98
C LYS A 60 -2.82 2.82 19.08
N PHE A 61 -1.54 3.19 19.17
CA PHE A 61 -1.12 4.59 19.07
C PHE A 61 -1.49 5.18 17.71
N ASN A 62 -1.15 4.48 16.61
CA ASN A 62 -1.48 4.95 15.27
C ASN A 62 -2.99 4.99 14.99
N ASP A 63 -3.78 4.11 15.62
CA ASP A 63 -5.24 4.20 15.59
C ASP A 63 -5.74 5.49 16.26
N ARG A 64 -5.13 5.95 17.37
CA ARG A 64 -5.46 7.24 17.97
C ARG A 64 -5.12 8.43 17.06
N VAL A 65 -3.98 8.37 16.36
CA VAL A 65 -3.65 9.38 15.32
C VAL A 65 -4.71 9.39 14.21
N LEU A 66 -5.20 8.21 13.83
CA LEU A 66 -6.26 8.08 12.84
C LEU A 66 -7.61 8.62 13.33
N LEU A 67 -7.91 8.55 14.63
CA LEU A 67 -9.13 9.13 15.22
C LEU A 67 -9.20 10.64 15.03
N GLU A 68 -8.06 11.35 15.02
CA GLU A 68 -8.04 12.79 14.76
C GLU A 68 -8.53 13.13 13.34
N ALA A 69 -8.39 12.22 12.39
CA ALA A 69 -8.99 12.37 11.06
C ALA A 69 -10.53 12.23 11.06
N GLN A 70 -11.11 11.62 12.09
CA GLN A 70 -12.57 11.52 12.28
C GLN A 70 -13.14 12.67 13.12
N ASN A 71 -12.31 13.29 13.95
CA ASN A 71 -12.74 14.34 14.86
C ASN A 71 -13.25 15.56 14.08
N ILE A 72 -14.55 15.86 14.19
CA ILE A 72 -15.22 16.95 13.45
C ILE A 72 -14.81 18.34 13.93
N GLU A 73 -14.27 18.46 15.14
CA GLU A 73 -13.73 19.72 15.66
C GLU A 73 -12.45 20.15 14.92
N ASN A 74 -11.76 19.20 14.28
CA ASN A 74 -10.61 19.51 13.44
C ASN A 74 -11.06 20.03 12.07
N PRO A 75 -10.43 21.10 11.53
CA PRO A 75 -10.66 21.57 10.16
C PRO A 75 -10.48 20.46 9.13
N LEU A 76 -11.24 20.46 8.04
CA LEU A 76 -11.25 19.42 7.03
C LEU A 76 -9.84 19.05 6.52
N TYR A 77 -9.00 20.05 6.23
CA TYR A 77 -7.65 19.79 5.72
C TYR A 77 -6.70 19.21 6.78
N GLU A 78 -6.85 19.58 8.04
CA GLU A 78 -6.10 18.94 9.12
C GLU A 78 -6.53 17.47 9.29
N ARG A 79 -7.82 17.16 9.13
CA ARG A 79 -8.30 15.78 9.14
C ARG A 79 -7.71 14.96 8.00
N VAL A 80 -7.59 15.52 6.79
CA VAL A 80 -6.89 14.88 5.64
C VAL A 80 -5.41 14.68 5.98
N LYS A 81 -4.79 15.64 6.64
CA LYS A 81 -3.39 15.55 7.08
C LYS A 81 -3.19 14.45 8.12
N PHE A 82 -4.06 14.34 9.12
CA PHE A 82 -4.00 13.24 10.10
C PHE A 82 -4.16 11.87 9.44
N LEU A 83 -5.06 11.73 8.47
CA LEU A 83 -5.17 10.50 7.68
C LEU A 83 -3.86 10.18 6.95
N SER A 84 -3.20 11.18 6.37
CA SER A 84 -1.90 11.03 5.70
C SER A 84 -0.79 10.63 6.67
N ILE A 85 -0.74 11.27 7.85
CA ILE A 85 0.22 10.94 8.92
C ILE A 85 0.03 9.48 9.36
N ALA A 86 -1.20 9.06 9.65
CA ALA A 86 -1.48 7.68 10.04
C ALA A 86 -1.05 6.66 8.97
N GLY A 87 -1.15 7.02 7.69
CA GLY A 87 -0.64 6.21 6.58
C GLY A 87 0.87 6.12 6.55
N SER A 88 1.57 7.25 6.63
CA SER A 88 3.05 7.29 6.65
C SER A 88 3.63 6.56 7.85
N ASN A 89 2.99 6.70 9.01
CA ASN A 89 3.37 5.98 10.22
C ASN A 89 3.27 4.45 9.99
N LEU A 90 2.20 3.99 9.34
CA LEU A 90 2.03 2.57 9.06
C LEU A 90 3.09 2.05 8.07
N ASP A 91 3.43 2.83 7.04
CA ASP A 91 4.50 2.48 6.10
C ASP A 91 5.84 2.32 6.84
N GLU A 92 6.20 3.26 7.72
CA GLU A 92 7.43 3.17 8.54
C GLU A 92 7.40 1.97 9.49
N PHE A 93 6.27 1.72 10.13
CA PHE A 93 6.08 0.55 11.00
C PHE A 93 6.38 -0.76 10.26
N PHE A 94 5.88 -0.91 9.03
CA PHE A 94 6.16 -2.09 8.21
C PHE A 94 7.61 -2.18 7.77
N MET A 95 8.20 -1.06 7.34
CA MET A 95 9.60 -1.03 6.87
C MET A 95 10.61 -1.36 7.97
N VAL A 96 10.31 -1.02 9.22
CA VAL A 96 11.27 -1.16 10.33
C VAL A 96 10.88 -2.32 11.24
N ARG A 97 9.69 -2.25 11.85
CA ARG A 97 9.32 -3.19 12.92
C ARG A 97 8.83 -4.52 12.38
N VAL A 98 7.91 -4.50 11.40
CA VAL A 98 7.40 -5.74 10.80
C VAL A 98 8.52 -6.45 10.02
N ALA A 99 9.37 -5.71 9.31
CA ALA A 99 10.54 -6.26 8.63
C ALA A 99 11.53 -6.92 9.62
N GLY A 100 11.74 -6.30 10.79
CA GLY A 100 12.56 -6.87 11.87
C GLY A 100 11.95 -8.17 12.42
N LEU A 101 10.64 -8.16 12.68
CA LEU A 101 9.91 -9.35 13.14
C LEU A 101 9.94 -10.48 12.12
N TYR A 102 9.76 -10.16 10.83
CA TYR A 102 9.89 -11.11 9.73
C TYR A 102 11.30 -11.72 9.64
N SER A 103 12.34 -10.89 9.87
CA SER A 103 13.74 -11.36 9.89
C SER A 103 13.98 -12.35 11.03
N GLN A 104 13.40 -12.12 12.22
CA GLN A 104 13.47 -13.06 13.34
C GLN A 104 12.82 -14.41 12.99
N ILE A 105 11.62 -14.37 12.39
CA ILE A 105 10.93 -15.59 11.94
C ILE A 105 11.77 -16.36 10.91
N LYS A 106 12.35 -15.65 9.94
CA LYS A 106 13.17 -16.28 8.89
C LYS A 106 14.45 -16.91 9.41
N GLN A 107 15.02 -16.36 10.49
CA GLN A 107 16.22 -16.87 11.15
C GLN A 107 15.90 -17.86 12.26
N GLU A 108 14.65 -18.27 12.42
CA GLU A 108 14.19 -19.21 13.46
C GLU A 108 14.64 -18.79 14.87
N VAL A 109 14.52 -17.50 15.18
CA VAL A 109 14.92 -16.94 16.48
C VAL A 109 13.91 -17.34 17.55
N ASP A 110 14.37 -18.05 18.56
CA ASP A 110 13.55 -18.59 19.67
C ASP A 110 13.31 -17.58 20.83
N SER A 111 13.56 -16.28 20.61
CA SER A 111 13.37 -15.27 21.66
C SER A 111 11.90 -14.87 21.79
N LEU A 112 11.40 -14.87 23.03
CA LEU A 112 10.06 -14.37 23.34
C LEU A 112 10.13 -12.86 23.60
N SER A 113 9.04 -12.16 23.22
CA SER A 113 8.81 -10.79 23.65
C SER A 113 8.51 -10.70 25.14
N SER A 114 8.57 -9.50 25.72
CA SER A 114 8.33 -9.28 27.15
C SER A 114 6.96 -9.78 27.64
N ASP A 115 5.99 -9.86 26.75
CA ASP A 115 4.65 -10.42 26.98
C ASP A 115 4.52 -11.91 26.65
N GLY A 116 5.67 -12.59 26.45
CA GLY A 116 5.75 -14.04 26.26
C GLY A 116 5.29 -14.55 24.89
N LEU A 117 5.17 -13.67 23.87
CA LEU A 117 4.79 -14.07 22.52
C LEU A 117 6.01 -14.45 21.67
N THR A 118 5.87 -15.48 20.83
CA THR A 118 6.85 -15.79 19.79
C THR A 118 6.80 -14.77 18.66
N PRO A 119 7.84 -14.65 17.82
CA PRO A 119 7.81 -13.78 16.64
C PRO A 119 6.63 -14.06 15.71
N GLU A 120 6.24 -15.32 15.53
CA GLU A 120 5.10 -15.73 14.69
C GLU A 120 3.77 -15.28 15.30
N GLU A 121 3.57 -15.51 16.61
CA GLU A 121 2.36 -15.06 17.32
C GLU A 121 2.21 -13.53 17.21
N GLN A 122 3.31 -12.78 17.41
CA GLN A 122 3.31 -11.33 17.24
C GLN A 122 2.93 -10.93 15.82
N MET A 123 3.52 -11.58 14.79
CA MET A 123 3.24 -11.31 13.39
C MET A 123 1.75 -11.54 13.06
N GLU A 124 1.16 -12.64 13.52
CA GLU A 124 -0.26 -12.94 13.30
C GLU A 124 -1.17 -11.84 13.90
N MET A 125 -0.89 -11.42 15.13
CA MET A 125 -1.64 -10.36 15.79
C MET A 125 -1.47 -9.01 15.09
N VAL A 126 -0.24 -8.65 14.72
CA VAL A 126 0.08 -7.42 13.98
C VAL A 126 -0.67 -7.37 12.65
N ILE A 127 -0.70 -8.47 11.90
CA ILE A 127 -1.43 -8.55 10.63
C ILE A 127 -2.93 -8.33 10.82
N ASN A 128 -3.51 -8.95 11.85
CA ASN A 128 -4.94 -8.83 12.13
C ASN A 128 -5.34 -7.40 12.55
N ASP A 129 -4.58 -6.78 13.45
CA ASP A 129 -4.83 -5.40 13.88
C ASP A 129 -4.59 -4.40 12.74
N THR A 130 -3.59 -4.65 11.89
CA THR A 130 -3.33 -3.82 10.70
C THR A 130 -4.49 -3.89 9.71
N LYS A 131 -5.09 -5.05 9.47
CA LYS A 131 -6.28 -5.17 8.60
C LYS A 131 -7.43 -4.31 9.09
N ASN A 132 -7.68 -4.32 10.41
CA ASN A 132 -8.72 -3.50 11.02
C ASN A 132 -8.42 -2.01 10.85
N LEU A 133 -7.17 -1.61 11.08
CA LEU A 133 -6.73 -0.22 10.91
C LEU A 133 -6.89 0.25 9.45
N LEU A 134 -6.51 -0.56 8.48
CA LEU A 134 -6.65 -0.26 7.05
C LEU A 134 -8.12 -0.11 6.62
N ASN A 135 -9.01 -0.97 7.12
CA ASN A 135 -10.45 -0.85 6.85
C ASN A 135 -11.01 0.46 7.40
N LYS A 136 -10.58 0.85 8.60
CA LYS A 136 -10.95 2.13 9.22
C LYS A 136 -10.41 3.31 8.41
N GLN A 137 -9.14 3.27 7.97
CA GLN A 137 -8.54 4.28 7.10
C GLN A 137 -9.33 4.45 5.80
N ASN A 138 -9.72 3.35 5.14
CA ASN A 138 -10.51 3.40 3.91
C ASN A 138 -11.88 4.05 4.12
N THR A 139 -12.55 3.73 5.24
CA THR A 139 -13.82 4.36 5.60
C THR A 139 -13.67 5.86 5.79
N ILE A 140 -12.65 6.29 6.53
CA ILE A 140 -12.36 7.71 6.77
C ILE A 140 -12.00 8.41 5.46
N PHE A 141 -11.16 7.80 4.62
CA PHE A 141 -10.79 8.34 3.33
C PHE A 141 -12.01 8.61 2.44
N ASN A 142 -12.94 7.67 2.35
CA ASN A 142 -14.17 7.83 1.58
C ASN A 142 -15.04 8.98 2.12
N ASN A 143 -15.16 9.08 3.43
CA ASN A 143 -15.91 10.17 4.08
C ASN A 143 -15.26 11.54 3.82
N LEU A 144 -13.94 11.65 3.96
CA LEU A 144 -13.20 12.88 3.71
C LEU A 144 -13.22 13.25 2.23
N SER A 145 -13.14 12.29 1.32
CA SER A 145 -13.25 12.52 -0.14
C SER A 145 -14.60 13.13 -0.50
N ASN A 146 -15.70 12.67 0.12
CA ASN A 146 -17.01 13.26 -0.07
C ASN A 146 -17.12 14.69 0.47
N GLN A 147 -16.45 14.99 1.59
CA GLN A 147 -16.39 16.34 2.16
C GLN A 147 -15.53 17.27 1.30
N LEU A 148 -14.39 16.79 0.79
CA LEU A 148 -13.54 17.53 -0.15
C LEU A 148 -14.30 17.91 -1.41
N LYS A 149 -15.09 16.97 -1.95
CA LYS A 149 -15.96 17.24 -3.12
C LYS A 149 -16.95 18.37 -2.87
N ARG A 150 -17.55 18.44 -1.67
CA ARG A 150 -18.44 19.55 -1.26
C ARG A 150 -17.70 20.88 -1.13
N ASN A 151 -16.39 20.84 -0.93
CA ASN A 151 -15.49 22.00 -0.86
C ASN A 151 -14.73 22.23 -2.19
N ASN A 152 -15.31 21.78 -3.31
CA ASN A 152 -14.79 22.00 -4.66
C ASN A 152 -13.41 21.36 -4.93
N ILE A 153 -13.04 20.33 -4.19
CA ILE A 153 -11.84 19.50 -4.43
C ILE A 153 -12.29 18.10 -4.80
N LEU A 154 -12.04 17.69 -6.02
CA LEU A 154 -12.47 16.41 -6.54
C LEU A 154 -11.27 15.53 -6.88
N LEU A 155 -11.13 14.40 -6.18
CA LEU A 155 -10.28 13.30 -6.62
C LEU A 155 -11.06 12.48 -7.64
N THR A 156 -10.56 12.37 -8.87
CA THR A 156 -11.28 11.75 -9.99
C THR A 156 -10.36 10.86 -10.82
N LYS A 157 -10.94 10.11 -11.75
CA LYS A 157 -10.21 9.26 -12.71
C LYS A 157 -10.19 9.90 -14.10
N PRO A 158 -9.18 9.55 -14.95
CA PRO A 158 -9.06 10.08 -16.30
C PRO A 158 -10.34 9.86 -17.17
N GLU A 159 -11.02 8.71 -16.98
CA GLU A 159 -12.23 8.38 -17.74
C GLU A 159 -13.34 9.41 -17.55
N ASN A 160 -13.42 10.00 -16.35
CA ASN A 160 -14.48 10.94 -15.95
C ASN A 160 -14.22 12.39 -16.37
N LEU A 161 -13.11 12.64 -17.07
CA LEU A 161 -12.79 13.96 -17.59
C LEU A 161 -13.57 14.27 -18.87
N ASN A 162 -13.93 15.54 -19.08
CA ASN A 162 -14.49 16.00 -20.34
C ASN A 162 -13.41 16.09 -21.44
N THR A 163 -13.82 16.32 -22.69
CA THR A 163 -12.93 16.35 -23.85
C THR A 163 -11.80 17.38 -23.73
N LYS A 164 -12.09 18.58 -23.21
CA LYS A 164 -11.09 19.64 -23.02
C LYS A 164 -10.05 19.26 -21.94
N GLU A 165 -10.51 18.70 -20.83
CA GLU A 165 -9.69 18.22 -19.73
C GLU A 165 -8.81 17.04 -20.17
N LYS A 166 -9.36 16.10 -20.96
CA LYS A 166 -8.60 14.98 -21.54
C LYS A 166 -7.48 15.46 -22.46
N LYS A 167 -7.75 16.49 -23.28
CA LYS A 167 -6.71 17.08 -24.13
C LYS A 167 -5.59 17.68 -23.27
N LYS A 168 -5.94 18.43 -22.22
CA LYS A 168 -4.94 18.98 -21.30
C LYS A 168 -4.14 17.90 -20.57
N LEU A 169 -4.82 16.82 -20.14
CA LEU A 169 -4.15 15.68 -19.51
C LEU A 169 -3.16 15.00 -20.48
N LEU A 170 -3.52 14.87 -21.77
CA LEU A 170 -2.62 14.32 -22.79
C LEU A 170 -1.39 15.20 -23.00
N GLU A 171 -1.53 16.53 -22.99
CA GLU A 171 -0.40 17.46 -23.06
C GLU A 171 0.55 17.25 -21.86
N ILE A 172 0.03 17.27 -20.63
CA ILE A 172 0.80 17.00 -19.41
C ILE A 172 1.48 15.62 -19.48
N PHE A 173 0.76 14.60 -19.92
CA PHE A 173 1.30 13.26 -20.03
C PHE A 173 2.50 13.22 -20.99
N ASN A 174 2.38 13.80 -22.17
CA ASN A 174 3.44 13.77 -23.19
C ASN A 174 4.66 14.64 -22.81
N GLU A 175 4.43 15.78 -22.17
CA GLU A 175 5.50 16.73 -21.87
C GLU A 175 6.21 16.44 -20.54
N GLU A 176 5.48 16.02 -19.53
CA GLU A 176 6.01 15.93 -18.16
C GLU A 176 6.14 14.50 -17.64
N ILE A 177 5.28 13.57 -18.07
CA ILE A 177 5.20 12.23 -17.48
C ILE A 177 5.91 11.21 -18.38
N TYR A 178 5.48 11.06 -19.62
CA TYR A 178 5.96 10.04 -20.54
C TYR A 178 7.49 10.03 -20.74
N PRO A 179 8.18 11.19 -20.86
CA PRO A 179 9.64 11.20 -21.04
C PRO A 179 10.43 10.63 -19.86
N LEU A 180 9.83 10.57 -18.69
CA LEU A 180 10.46 10.07 -17.45
C LEU A 180 10.14 8.60 -17.17
N LEU A 181 9.26 7.99 -17.95
CA LEU A 181 8.89 6.59 -17.77
C LEU A 181 9.86 5.66 -18.50
N THR A 182 10.33 4.65 -17.79
CA THR A 182 11.21 3.60 -18.33
C THR A 182 10.58 2.22 -18.16
N PRO A 183 9.70 1.80 -19.10
CA PRO A 183 9.11 0.48 -19.05
C PRO A 183 10.17 -0.61 -19.22
N SER A 184 10.17 -1.62 -18.37
CA SER A 184 11.08 -2.75 -18.40
C SER A 184 10.30 -4.05 -18.52
N ALA A 185 10.82 -5.01 -19.30
CA ALA A 185 10.22 -6.35 -19.35
C ALA A 185 10.54 -7.13 -18.07
N ILE A 186 9.57 -7.92 -17.61
CA ILE A 186 9.79 -8.91 -16.54
C ILE A 186 9.92 -10.26 -17.21
N ASP A 187 11.14 -10.73 -17.38
CA ASP A 187 11.44 -12.04 -17.94
C ASP A 187 12.65 -12.69 -17.20
N PRO A 188 12.90 -13.99 -17.37
CA PRO A 188 14.01 -14.68 -16.70
C PRO A 188 15.40 -14.14 -17.06
N SER A 189 15.53 -13.40 -18.18
CA SER A 189 16.81 -12.88 -18.67
C SER A 189 17.16 -11.52 -18.06
N HIS A 190 16.20 -10.86 -17.43
CA HIS A 190 16.40 -9.55 -16.83
C HIS A 190 16.14 -9.63 -15.32
N PRO A 191 17.05 -9.10 -14.48
CA PRO A 191 16.81 -9.05 -13.05
C PRO A 191 15.60 -8.14 -12.74
N PHE A 192 14.83 -8.53 -11.72
CA PHE A 192 13.74 -7.70 -11.25
C PHE A 192 14.28 -6.33 -10.78
N PRO A 193 13.70 -5.21 -11.22
CA PRO A 193 14.22 -3.90 -10.87
C PRO A 193 14.13 -3.65 -9.36
N PHE A 194 15.14 -3.00 -8.82
CA PHE A 194 15.13 -2.58 -7.41
C PHE A 194 14.10 -1.47 -7.20
N ILE A 195 13.12 -1.74 -6.34
CA ILE A 195 12.13 -0.75 -5.93
C ILE A 195 12.53 -0.27 -4.53
N ILE A 196 12.84 1.00 -4.41
CA ILE A 196 13.20 1.63 -3.13
C ILE A 196 12.03 1.63 -2.16
N ASN A 197 12.29 1.76 -0.86
CA ASN A 197 11.25 1.92 0.15
C ASN A 197 10.34 3.10 -0.18
N GLN A 198 9.01 2.90 -0.03
CA GLN A 198 7.96 3.82 -0.47
C GLN A 198 7.96 4.12 -1.98
N GLY A 199 8.80 3.41 -2.75
CA GLY A 199 8.76 3.45 -4.20
C GLY A 199 7.47 2.83 -4.73
N ARG A 200 7.04 3.29 -5.90
CA ARG A 200 5.85 2.76 -6.59
C ARG A 200 6.26 2.19 -7.93
N ALA A 201 5.61 1.12 -8.31
CA ALA A 201 5.76 0.54 -9.63
C ALA A 201 4.41 0.03 -10.13
N LEU A 202 4.19 0.14 -11.43
CA LEU A 202 3.03 -0.42 -12.12
C LEU A 202 3.47 -1.68 -12.87
N VAL A 203 2.80 -2.79 -12.59
CA VAL A 203 2.99 -4.03 -13.34
C VAL A 203 1.86 -4.18 -14.35
N MET A 204 2.20 -4.27 -15.61
CA MET A 204 1.25 -4.37 -16.72
C MET A 204 1.36 -5.73 -17.39
N LYS A 205 0.21 -6.36 -17.63
CA LYS A 205 0.09 -7.57 -18.46
C LYS A 205 -0.23 -7.14 -19.87
N LEU A 206 0.71 -7.34 -20.78
CA LEU A 206 0.62 -6.91 -22.17
C LEU A 206 0.29 -8.11 -23.05
N LYS A 207 -0.77 -8.01 -23.82
CA LYS A 207 -1.13 -9.01 -24.82
C LYS A 207 -0.78 -8.48 -26.21
N LYS A 208 0.09 -9.17 -26.92
CA LYS A 208 0.43 -8.75 -28.28
C LYS A 208 -0.75 -8.98 -29.23
N LYS A 209 -1.14 -7.95 -30.00
CA LYS A 209 -2.33 -7.96 -30.89
C LYS A 209 -2.41 -9.18 -31.84
N LYS A 210 -1.27 -9.73 -32.25
CA LYS A 210 -1.20 -10.86 -33.22
C LYS A 210 -0.69 -12.18 -32.61
N LYS A 211 -0.39 -12.25 -31.33
CA LYS A 211 0.16 -13.46 -30.67
C LYS A 211 -0.53 -13.72 -29.34
N LYS A 212 -0.77 -15.01 -29.02
CA LYS A 212 -1.35 -15.42 -27.72
C LYS A 212 -0.43 -15.21 -26.50
N ARG A 213 0.81 -14.75 -26.74
CA ARG A 213 1.82 -14.58 -25.69
C ARG A 213 1.49 -13.36 -24.82
N ILE A 214 1.41 -13.56 -23.52
CA ILE A 214 1.33 -12.49 -22.52
C ILE A 214 2.75 -12.12 -22.11
N LEU A 215 3.06 -10.84 -22.10
CA LEU A 215 4.30 -10.27 -21.59
C LEU A 215 3.96 -9.49 -20.32
N ASN A 216 4.84 -9.56 -19.33
CA ASN A 216 4.73 -8.71 -18.15
C ASN A 216 5.75 -7.57 -18.30
N SER A 217 5.32 -6.36 -18.02
CA SER A 217 6.17 -5.18 -17.96
C SER A 217 6.02 -4.49 -16.64
N ILE A 218 7.07 -3.84 -16.16
CA ILE A 218 7.08 -3.04 -14.95
C ILE A 218 7.55 -1.63 -15.30
N ILE A 219 6.87 -0.65 -14.74
CA ILE A 219 7.25 0.76 -14.79
C ILE A 219 7.49 1.21 -13.35
N VAL A 220 8.75 1.44 -13.00
CA VAL A 220 9.10 2.05 -11.71
C VAL A 220 8.82 3.54 -11.82
N ILE A 221 7.96 4.07 -10.95
CA ILE A 221 7.55 5.47 -11.00
C ILE A 221 8.65 6.34 -10.37
N PRO A 222 9.23 7.29 -11.12
CA PRO A 222 10.25 8.19 -10.59
C PRO A 222 9.71 9.07 -9.45
N LYS A 223 10.53 9.29 -8.42
CA LYS A 223 10.17 10.19 -7.30
C LYS A 223 9.99 11.65 -7.72
N ALA A 224 10.59 12.05 -8.84
CA ALA A 224 10.46 13.42 -9.39
C ALA A 224 9.03 13.72 -9.85
N LEU A 225 8.24 12.69 -10.20
CA LEU A 225 6.86 12.88 -10.62
C LEU A 225 5.94 13.11 -9.42
N SER A 226 5.12 14.16 -9.50
CA SER A 226 4.07 14.42 -8.52
C SER A 226 3.08 13.27 -8.45
N ARG A 227 2.67 12.90 -7.24
CA ARG A 227 1.66 11.84 -7.04
C ARG A 227 0.28 12.22 -7.56
N PHE A 228 -0.04 13.50 -7.53
CA PHE A 228 -1.31 14.04 -7.98
C PHE A 228 -1.10 15.00 -9.15
N ILE A 229 -1.89 14.79 -10.18
CA ILE A 229 -1.93 15.67 -11.33
C ILE A 229 -3.16 16.57 -11.18
N GLU A 230 -2.93 17.88 -11.09
CA GLU A 230 -4.02 18.87 -11.03
C GLU A 230 -4.50 19.18 -12.44
N ILE A 231 -5.80 19.07 -12.65
CA ILE A 231 -6.48 19.53 -13.87
C ILE A 231 -7.40 20.69 -13.47
N ASP A 232 -7.24 21.81 -14.12
CA ASP A 232 -8.11 22.95 -13.90
C ASP A 232 -9.54 22.61 -14.34
N GLY A 233 -10.42 22.50 -13.38
CA GLY A 233 -11.86 22.22 -13.56
C GLY A 233 -12.70 23.47 -13.84
N GLY A 234 -12.05 24.64 -14.06
CA GLY A 234 -12.71 25.93 -14.19
C GLY A 234 -12.75 26.70 -12.87
N LYS A 235 -13.36 27.89 -12.85
CA LYS A 235 -13.26 28.87 -11.76
C LYS A 235 -13.68 28.38 -10.36
N SER A 236 -14.30 27.22 -10.22
CA SER A 236 -14.87 26.75 -8.95
C SER A 236 -14.37 25.40 -8.48
N PHE A 237 -13.75 24.58 -9.32
CA PHE A 237 -13.39 23.21 -8.97
C PHE A 237 -11.93 22.90 -9.26
N LYS A 238 -11.23 22.31 -8.27
CA LYS A 238 -9.93 21.70 -8.46
C LYS A 238 -10.08 20.18 -8.60
N LYS A 239 -9.64 19.63 -9.73
CA LYS A 239 -9.66 18.19 -9.99
C LYS A 239 -8.25 17.64 -9.85
N PHE A 240 -8.13 16.55 -9.12
CA PHE A 240 -6.87 15.83 -8.94
C PHE A 240 -7.03 14.40 -9.45
N LEU A 241 -6.04 13.94 -10.20
CA LEU A 241 -5.91 12.56 -10.63
C LEU A 241 -4.70 11.93 -9.97
N VAL A 242 -4.81 10.66 -9.65
CA VAL A 242 -3.65 9.90 -9.16
C VAL A 242 -2.76 9.55 -10.34
N LEU A 243 -1.47 9.79 -10.23
CA LEU A 243 -0.49 9.53 -11.30
C LEU A 243 -0.54 8.09 -11.81
N ASP A 244 -0.75 7.12 -10.90
CA ASP A 244 -0.85 5.70 -11.26
C ASP A 244 -2.02 5.44 -12.22
N ASP A 245 -3.18 6.07 -11.97
CA ASP A 245 -4.36 5.97 -12.84
C ASP A 245 -4.11 6.65 -14.20
N VAL A 246 -3.37 7.76 -14.21
CA VAL A 246 -3.00 8.48 -15.45
C VAL A 246 -2.07 7.62 -16.31
N ILE A 247 -1.03 7.02 -15.73
CA ILE A 247 -0.12 6.12 -16.46
C ILE A 247 -0.89 4.90 -16.99
N GLY A 248 -1.79 4.33 -16.16
CA GLY A 248 -2.64 3.22 -16.58
C GLY A 248 -3.59 3.59 -17.74
N TYR A 249 -4.15 4.80 -17.72
CA TYR A 249 -5.03 5.31 -18.77
C TYR A 249 -4.32 5.46 -20.11
N PHE A 250 -3.05 5.89 -20.12
CA PHE A 250 -2.22 6.02 -21.31
C PHE A 250 -1.35 4.78 -21.59
N ALA A 251 -1.72 3.61 -21.08
CA ALA A 251 -0.95 2.39 -21.30
C ALA A 251 -0.81 2.04 -22.80
N SER A 252 -1.80 2.36 -23.63
CA SER A 252 -1.74 2.16 -25.09
C SER A 252 -0.71 3.05 -25.79
N GLU A 253 -0.46 4.24 -25.26
CA GLU A 253 0.58 5.15 -25.76
C GLU A 253 1.97 4.64 -25.38
N ILE A 254 2.11 4.08 -24.18
CA ILE A 254 3.36 3.52 -23.69
C ILE A 254 3.70 2.20 -24.43
N PHE A 255 2.67 1.42 -24.77
CA PHE A 255 2.80 0.09 -25.39
C PHE A 255 1.95 -0.04 -26.66
N PRO A 256 2.28 0.64 -27.77
CA PRO A 256 1.40 0.76 -28.95
C PRO A 256 1.11 -0.58 -29.66
N ASP A 257 1.99 -1.57 -29.52
CA ASP A 257 1.83 -2.90 -30.13
C ASP A 257 1.05 -3.91 -29.27
N HIS A 258 0.55 -3.49 -28.12
CA HIS A 258 -0.07 -4.34 -27.12
C HIS A 258 -1.49 -3.87 -26.78
N LEU A 259 -2.26 -4.80 -26.20
CA LEU A 259 -3.59 -4.58 -25.64
C LEU A 259 -3.53 -4.81 -24.14
#